data_8129ee7f47e694305f118e096e89cb62
#
_entry.id   8129ee7f47e694305f118e096e89cb62
#
_cell.length_a   1.000
_cell.length_b   1.000
_cell.length_c   1.000
_cell.angle_alpha   90.00
_cell.angle_beta   90.00
_cell.angle_gamma   90.00
#
_symmetry.space_group_name_H-M   'P 1'
#
loop_
_entity.id
_entity.type
_entity.pdbx_description
1 polymer ?
#
loop_
_entity_poly.entity_id
_entity_poly.type
_entity_poly.pdbx_seq_one_letter_code
_entity_poly.pdbx_strand_id
1 'polypeptide(L)'
;MKGYAALGIGKHGWIEKEKPVAGPMDAVLRPIAVAICSSDTHAMHGGAGELINVILGHETVAEVTEVGNMVQDFKLGDIVVVPCSTPNWEKIALQQRNSNNAHDEGLMASFKFLLSKDGVFAEFFSVNNADANLVLLPEGVSVDAAVMATDMMSTGFYGVEMADVQLGDTIVVFGIGPVGLMAVAGAKLRGAGRIIAIGTRPNCVALAKEYGATDIVSYKDGDLVEQILALEGGKVDCAVIAGGNAASMNQALQIVKNNGTVANINFYDASETFNIPTYDWGFGMSDITIRGGFCPGGALRMKKMLNLIKNGRIAPEKLLNYKFEGFDKIKDAFILMDEKPKDLIKPVVHIKW
;
A
#
# COMPACT_ATOMS: atom_id res chain seq x y z
N MET A 1 -1.00 -22.30 -16.46
CA MET A 1 0.00 -21.28 -16.06
C MET A 1 0.53 -21.57 -14.68
N LYS A 2 1.80 -21.29 -14.47
CA LYS A 2 2.45 -21.42 -13.16
C LYS A 2 2.21 -20.16 -12.31
N GLY A 3 1.98 -20.34 -11.00
CA GLY A 3 1.81 -19.24 -10.05
C GLY A 3 2.32 -19.59 -8.65
N TYR A 4 2.74 -18.57 -7.89
CA TYR A 4 3.19 -18.73 -6.50
C TYR A 4 2.04 -18.41 -5.54
N ALA A 5 1.64 -19.37 -4.72
CA ALA A 5 0.37 -19.37 -4.03
C ALA A 5 0.48 -19.67 -2.53
N ALA A 6 -0.51 -19.21 -1.79
CA ALA A 6 -0.84 -19.74 -0.46
C ALA A 6 -1.52 -21.10 -0.60
N LEU A 7 -1.09 -22.08 0.21
CA LEU A 7 -1.52 -23.47 0.20
C LEU A 7 -2.17 -23.89 1.53
N GLY A 8 -2.63 -22.95 2.30
CA GLY A 8 -3.09 -23.05 3.67
C GLY A 8 -2.22 -22.22 4.62
N ILE A 9 -2.62 -22.08 5.88
CA ILE A 9 -1.92 -21.23 6.85
C ILE A 9 -0.46 -21.67 7.01
N GLY A 10 0.47 -20.74 6.78
CA GLY A 10 1.91 -20.96 6.87
C GLY A 10 2.49 -21.81 5.74
N LYS A 11 1.72 -22.17 4.71
CA LYS A 11 2.16 -22.99 3.59
C LYS A 11 2.07 -22.21 2.29
N HIS A 12 3.13 -22.24 1.51
CA HIS A 12 3.18 -21.55 0.21
C HIS A 12 4.05 -22.33 -0.79
N GLY A 13 3.82 -22.11 -2.08
CA GLY A 13 4.56 -22.80 -3.13
C GLY A 13 4.04 -22.54 -4.53
N TRP A 14 4.71 -23.17 -5.50
CA TRP A 14 4.30 -23.12 -6.89
C TRP A 14 3.14 -24.07 -7.15
N ILE A 15 2.14 -23.57 -7.91
CA ILE A 15 1.00 -24.35 -8.39
C ILE A 15 0.78 -24.13 -9.88
N GLU A 16 0.05 -25.06 -10.50
CA GLU A 16 -0.45 -24.94 -11.86
C GLU A 16 -1.94 -24.59 -11.83
N LYS A 17 -2.34 -23.62 -12.64
CA LYS A 17 -3.74 -23.21 -12.87
C LYS A 17 -4.00 -23.01 -14.37
N GLU A 18 -5.27 -22.96 -14.75
CA GLU A 18 -5.65 -22.51 -16.09
C GLU A 18 -5.30 -21.03 -16.30
N LYS A 19 -4.86 -20.69 -17.51
CA LYS A 19 -4.63 -19.29 -17.88
C LYS A 19 -5.97 -18.55 -17.89
N PRO A 20 -6.07 -17.35 -17.26
CA PRO A 20 -7.30 -16.57 -17.34
C PRO A 20 -7.59 -16.12 -18.78
N VAL A 21 -8.86 -15.92 -19.09
CA VAL A 21 -9.38 -15.41 -20.36
C VAL A 21 -9.96 -14.03 -20.12
N ALA A 22 -9.71 -13.08 -21.02
CA ALA A 22 -10.27 -11.73 -20.88
C ALA A 22 -11.79 -11.72 -21.07
N GLY A 23 -12.51 -11.18 -20.08
CA GLY A 23 -13.91 -10.78 -20.26
C GLY A 23 -14.01 -9.59 -21.24
N PRO A 24 -15.23 -9.19 -21.65
CA PRO A 24 -15.42 -8.15 -22.68
C PRO A 24 -14.69 -6.83 -22.38
N MET A 25 -14.64 -6.40 -21.10
CA MET A 25 -13.99 -5.16 -20.67
C MET A 25 -12.69 -5.38 -19.91
N ASP A 26 -12.20 -6.62 -19.86
CA ASP A 26 -11.03 -7.02 -19.07
C ASP A 26 -9.78 -7.13 -19.95
N ALA A 27 -8.62 -7.23 -19.30
CA ALA A 27 -7.35 -7.57 -19.94
C ALA A 27 -6.68 -8.73 -19.21
N VAL A 28 -5.96 -9.57 -19.95
CA VAL A 28 -4.98 -10.53 -19.40
C VAL A 28 -3.59 -9.99 -19.61
N LEU A 29 -2.83 -9.99 -18.53
CA LEU A 29 -1.53 -9.38 -18.44
C LEU A 29 -0.47 -10.40 -18.05
N ARG A 30 0.78 -10.11 -18.40
CA ARG A 30 1.97 -10.84 -18.00
C ARG A 30 2.91 -9.92 -17.24
N PRO A 31 3.30 -10.20 -15.96
CA PRO A 31 4.13 -9.31 -15.19
C PRO A 31 5.54 -9.17 -15.75
N ILE A 32 6.07 -7.94 -15.77
CA ILE A 32 7.49 -7.66 -16.09
C ILE A 32 8.29 -7.26 -14.87
N ALA A 33 7.60 -6.76 -13.84
CA ALA A 33 8.16 -6.57 -12.50
C ALA A 33 7.07 -6.75 -11.47
N VAL A 34 7.40 -7.41 -10.37
CA VAL A 34 6.51 -7.56 -9.20
C VAL A 34 7.25 -7.18 -7.92
N ALA A 35 6.58 -6.53 -6.99
CA ALA A 35 7.13 -6.32 -5.65
C ALA A 35 6.36 -7.15 -4.62
N ILE A 36 7.08 -7.59 -3.58
CA ILE A 36 6.49 -8.41 -2.52
C ILE A 36 6.10 -7.50 -1.35
N CYS A 37 4.87 -7.62 -0.89
CA CYS A 37 4.35 -6.86 0.24
C CYS A 37 4.29 -7.69 1.53
N SER A 38 4.37 -7.02 2.67
CA SER A 38 4.09 -7.66 3.95
C SER A 38 2.66 -8.20 4.05
N SER A 39 1.70 -7.60 3.34
CA SER A 39 0.32 -8.11 3.30
C SER A 39 0.22 -9.49 2.62
N ASP A 40 1.11 -9.81 1.66
CA ASP A 40 1.17 -11.14 1.07
C ASP A 40 1.61 -12.19 2.10
N THR A 41 2.63 -11.88 2.93
CA THR A 41 3.09 -12.78 3.99
C THR A 41 2.08 -12.85 5.15
N HIS A 42 1.46 -11.73 5.55
CA HIS A 42 0.37 -11.72 6.53
C HIS A 42 -0.82 -12.57 6.09
N ALA A 43 -1.24 -12.46 4.83
CA ALA A 43 -2.33 -13.26 4.29
C ALA A 43 -1.96 -14.76 4.28
N MET A 44 -0.74 -15.12 3.91
CA MET A 44 -0.24 -16.50 3.94
C MET A 44 -0.22 -17.07 5.37
N HIS A 45 0.06 -16.24 6.38
CA HIS A 45 -0.01 -16.63 7.80
C HIS A 45 -1.42 -16.62 8.41
N GLY A 46 -2.46 -16.36 7.61
CA GLY A 46 -3.86 -16.42 8.03
C GLY A 46 -4.44 -15.09 8.52
N GLY A 47 -3.73 -13.96 8.38
CA GLY A 47 -4.22 -12.64 8.77
C GLY A 47 -5.49 -12.20 8.03
N ALA A 48 -5.75 -12.75 6.85
CA ALA A 48 -6.98 -12.57 6.08
C ALA A 48 -7.90 -13.84 6.07
N GLY A 49 -7.70 -14.75 7.02
CA GLY A 49 -8.30 -16.09 7.01
C GLY A 49 -7.43 -17.11 6.26
N GLU A 50 -7.91 -18.36 6.17
CA GLU A 50 -7.19 -19.41 5.46
C GLU A 50 -7.32 -19.27 3.95
N LEU A 51 -6.20 -19.17 3.26
CA LEU A 51 -6.12 -19.14 1.80
C LEU A 51 -5.57 -20.47 1.28
N ILE A 52 -6.31 -21.14 0.40
CA ILE A 52 -5.93 -22.42 -0.21
C ILE A 52 -5.90 -22.28 -1.72
N ASN A 53 -4.75 -22.56 -2.34
CA ASN A 53 -4.56 -22.46 -3.78
C ASN A 53 -4.86 -21.06 -4.36
N VAL A 54 -4.56 -19.99 -3.59
CA VAL A 54 -4.71 -18.61 -4.03
C VAL A 54 -3.32 -18.07 -4.42
N ILE A 55 -3.15 -17.68 -5.67
CA ILE A 55 -1.93 -17.03 -6.14
C ILE A 55 -1.86 -15.63 -5.50
N LEU A 56 -0.71 -15.33 -4.89
CA LEU A 56 -0.46 -14.08 -4.16
C LEU A 56 0.05 -12.96 -5.08
N GLY A 57 0.28 -11.78 -4.49
CA GLY A 57 0.86 -10.63 -5.17
C GLY A 57 -0.17 -9.64 -5.70
N HIS A 58 0.16 -8.34 -5.59
CA HIS A 58 -0.74 -7.25 -5.98
C HIS A 58 -0.01 -6.00 -6.48
N GLU A 59 1.33 -6.01 -6.55
CA GLU A 59 2.13 -4.89 -7.00
C GLU A 59 2.88 -5.26 -8.27
N THR A 60 2.52 -4.64 -9.40
CA THR A 60 3.14 -5.02 -10.68
C THR A 60 3.10 -3.93 -11.75
N VAL A 61 4.10 -3.98 -12.61
CA VAL A 61 4.08 -3.44 -13.98
C VAL A 61 4.06 -4.62 -14.92
N ALA A 62 3.21 -4.60 -15.94
CA ALA A 62 2.93 -5.77 -16.77
C ALA A 62 2.76 -5.42 -18.24
N GLU A 63 2.89 -6.44 -19.10
CA GLU A 63 2.61 -6.39 -20.54
C GLU A 63 1.19 -6.92 -20.81
N VAL A 64 0.44 -6.24 -21.67
CA VAL A 64 -0.88 -6.68 -22.14
C VAL A 64 -0.73 -7.83 -23.12
N THR A 65 -1.30 -8.98 -22.80
CA THR A 65 -1.24 -10.19 -23.65
C THR A 65 -2.58 -10.57 -24.29
N GLU A 66 -3.70 -10.07 -23.73
CA GLU A 66 -5.04 -10.26 -24.26
C GLU A 66 -5.92 -9.10 -23.80
N VAL A 67 -6.84 -8.65 -24.63
CA VAL A 67 -7.86 -7.64 -24.30
C VAL A 67 -9.24 -8.10 -24.72
N GLY A 68 -10.24 -7.78 -23.93
CA GLY A 68 -11.63 -7.98 -24.26
C GLY A 68 -12.09 -7.09 -25.41
N ASN A 69 -13.12 -7.50 -26.13
CA ASN A 69 -13.60 -6.85 -27.33
C ASN A 69 -14.23 -5.44 -27.11
N MET A 70 -14.44 -5.04 -25.86
CA MET A 70 -14.93 -3.71 -25.48
C MET A 70 -13.82 -2.80 -24.91
N VAL A 71 -12.61 -3.28 -24.72
CA VAL A 71 -11.46 -2.48 -24.29
C VAL A 71 -11.03 -1.55 -25.43
N GLN A 72 -10.85 -0.25 -25.13
CA GLN A 72 -10.58 0.78 -26.13
C GLN A 72 -9.19 1.40 -26.00
N ASP A 73 -8.66 1.50 -24.77
CA ASP A 73 -7.45 2.28 -24.47
C ASP A 73 -6.17 1.45 -24.54
N PHE A 74 -6.27 0.10 -24.67
CA PHE A 74 -5.13 -0.80 -24.60
C PHE A 74 -5.11 -1.81 -25.75
N LYS A 75 -3.88 -2.22 -26.14
CA LYS A 75 -3.61 -3.24 -27.16
C LYS A 75 -2.52 -4.20 -26.68
N LEU A 76 -2.38 -5.31 -27.38
CA LEU A 76 -1.32 -6.31 -27.13
C LEU A 76 0.07 -5.66 -27.21
N GLY A 77 0.93 -5.99 -26.26
CA GLY A 77 2.28 -5.47 -26.13
C GLY A 77 2.40 -4.15 -25.39
N ASP A 78 1.29 -3.50 -25.04
CA ASP A 78 1.35 -2.29 -24.19
C ASP A 78 1.91 -2.64 -22.81
N ILE A 79 2.79 -1.77 -22.30
CA ILE A 79 3.29 -1.87 -20.91
C ILE A 79 2.42 -1.00 -20.03
N VAL A 80 1.84 -1.61 -19.00
CA VAL A 80 0.86 -0.99 -18.12
C VAL A 80 1.25 -1.07 -16.65
N VAL A 81 0.86 -0.07 -15.88
CA VAL A 81 0.95 -0.01 -14.43
C VAL A 81 -0.39 -0.44 -13.86
N VAL A 82 -0.37 -1.43 -12.97
CA VAL A 82 -1.55 -2.06 -12.41
C VAL A 82 -1.71 -1.66 -10.95
N PRO A 83 -2.75 -0.89 -10.56
CA PRO A 83 -2.97 -0.56 -9.15
C PRO A 83 -3.29 -1.81 -8.34
N CYS A 84 -2.85 -1.85 -7.08
CA CYS A 84 -3.12 -2.97 -6.17
C CYS A 84 -4.62 -3.18 -5.90
N SER A 85 -5.42 -2.15 -6.08
CA SER A 85 -6.88 -2.20 -6.05
C SER A 85 -7.46 -1.96 -7.43
N THR A 86 -8.27 -2.90 -7.92
CA THR A 86 -8.97 -2.83 -9.20
C THR A 86 -10.49 -2.89 -9.00
N PRO A 87 -11.11 -1.76 -8.62
CA PRO A 87 -12.55 -1.72 -8.35
C PRO A 87 -13.37 -2.19 -9.56
N ASN A 88 -14.50 -2.82 -9.29
CA ASN A 88 -15.50 -3.09 -10.31
C ASN A 88 -16.36 -1.85 -10.50
N TRP A 89 -16.03 -1.04 -11.51
CA TRP A 89 -16.65 0.28 -11.75
C TRP A 89 -18.10 0.23 -12.18
N GLU A 90 -18.64 -0.95 -12.46
CA GLU A 90 -20.07 -1.14 -12.74
C GLU A 90 -20.94 -1.11 -11.48
N LYS A 91 -20.32 -1.21 -10.30
CA LYS A 91 -21.05 -1.27 -9.04
C LYS A 91 -21.56 0.10 -8.59
N ILE A 92 -22.86 0.17 -8.27
CA ILE A 92 -23.51 1.39 -7.81
C ILE A 92 -22.90 1.94 -6.51
N ALA A 93 -22.38 1.05 -5.65
CA ALA A 93 -21.73 1.44 -4.40
C ALA A 93 -20.55 2.40 -4.59
N LEU A 94 -19.87 2.38 -5.75
CA LEU A 94 -18.78 3.28 -6.09
C LEU A 94 -19.25 4.72 -6.32
N GLN A 95 -20.51 4.95 -6.62
CA GLN A 95 -21.07 6.28 -6.78
C GLN A 95 -21.14 7.05 -5.45
N GLN A 96 -21.03 6.35 -4.32
CA GLN A 96 -21.00 6.92 -2.98
C GLN A 96 -19.61 7.42 -2.53
N ARG A 97 -18.65 7.59 -3.41
CA ARG A 97 -17.28 8.08 -3.20
C ARG A 97 -16.27 7.10 -2.59
N ASN A 98 -16.64 5.86 -2.32
CA ASN A 98 -15.73 4.86 -1.76
C ASN A 98 -15.29 3.86 -2.83
N SER A 99 -14.39 4.29 -3.73
CA SER A 99 -13.80 3.42 -4.75
C SER A 99 -13.02 2.23 -4.18
N ASN A 100 -12.74 2.24 -2.87
CA ASN A 100 -11.87 1.26 -2.24
C ASN A 100 -12.61 0.01 -1.79
N ASN A 101 -13.91 0.13 -1.50
CA ASN A 101 -14.75 -0.96 -1.03
C ASN A 101 -16.10 -0.93 -1.73
N ALA A 102 -16.32 -1.84 -2.64
CA ALA A 102 -17.66 -2.16 -3.11
C ALA A 102 -18.35 -3.00 -2.01
N HIS A 103 -19.10 -2.35 -1.14
CA HIS A 103 -19.67 -2.95 0.07
C HIS A 103 -20.57 -4.17 -0.20
N ASP A 104 -21.14 -4.28 -1.38
CA ASP A 104 -21.95 -5.40 -1.82
C ASP A 104 -21.14 -6.68 -2.16
N GLU A 105 -19.82 -6.56 -2.32
CA GLU A 105 -18.91 -7.68 -2.59
C GLU A 105 -18.07 -8.07 -1.35
N GLY A 106 -18.24 -7.35 -0.24
CA GLY A 106 -17.53 -7.58 1.00
C GLY A 106 -16.31 -6.68 1.18
N LEU A 107 -15.74 -6.73 2.37
CA LEU A 107 -14.52 -5.99 2.73
C LEU A 107 -13.38 -6.41 1.80
N MET A 108 -12.65 -5.43 1.29
CA MET A 108 -11.51 -5.63 0.38
C MET A 108 -11.87 -6.23 -1.00
N ALA A 109 -13.12 -6.16 -1.43
CA ALA A 109 -13.53 -6.67 -2.76
C ALA A 109 -12.77 -6.02 -3.92
N SER A 110 -12.31 -4.77 -3.76
CA SER A 110 -11.46 -4.11 -4.75
C SER A 110 -10.03 -4.62 -4.75
N PHE A 111 -9.57 -5.29 -3.69
CA PHE A 111 -8.27 -5.93 -3.59
C PHE A 111 -8.31 -7.33 -4.21
N LYS A 112 -8.51 -7.37 -5.51
CA LYS A 112 -8.89 -8.60 -6.23
C LYS A 112 -7.74 -9.59 -6.45
N PHE A 113 -6.53 -9.15 -6.26
CA PHE A 113 -5.34 -10.01 -6.41
C PHE A 113 -5.05 -10.87 -5.17
N LEU A 114 -5.93 -10.94 -4.20
CA LEU A 114 -5.74 -11.73 -3.01
C LEU A 114 -6.97 -12.55 -2.62
N LEU A 115 -8.17 -11.96 -2.67
CA LEU A 115 -9.38 -12.58 -2.10
C LEU A 115 -10.36 -13.11 -3.13
N SER A 116 -10.56 -12.42 -4.25
CA SER A 116 -11.57 -12.77 -5.26
C SER A 116 -10.99 -13.21 -6.61
N LYS A 117 -9.71 -12.95 -6.85
CA LYS A 117 -8.96 -13.35 -8.05
C LYS A 117 -7.56 -13.80 -7.67
N ASP A 118 -6.93 -14.53 -8.57
CA ASP A 118 -5.51 -14.83 -8.44
C ASP A 118 -4.67 -13.55 -8.59
N GLY A 119 -3.58 -13.49 -7.84
CA GLY A 119 -2.66 -12.38 -7.80
C GLY A 119 -1.65 -12.37 -8.95
N VAL A 120 -0.71 -11.42 -8.85
CA VAL A 120 0.26 -11.12 -9.91
C VAL A 120 1.53 -11.98 -9.85
N PHE A 121 1.68 -12.87 -8.86
CA PHE A 121 2.81 -13.83 -8.81
C PHE A 121 2.56 -15.03 -9.70
N ALA A 122 2.14 -14.79 -10.92
CA ALA A 122 1.76 -15.77 -11.93
C ALA A 122 2.34 -15.40 -13.30
N GLU A 123 2.42 -16.40 -14.21
CA GLU A 123 2.78 -16.12 -15.61
C GLU A 123 1.76 -15.20 -16.29
N PHE A 124 0.49 -15.31 -15.90
CA PHE A 124 -0.62 -14.47 -16.40
C PHE A 124 -1.60 -14.16 -15.26
N PHE A 125 -2.23 -13.01 -15.33
CA PHE A 125 -3.33 -12.62 -14.43
C PHE A 125 -4.33 -11.71 -15.16
N SER A 126 -5.54 -11.62 -14.66
CA SER A 126 -6.60 -10.78 -15.28
C SER A 126 -6.87 -9.51 -14.47
N VAL A 127 -7.15 -8.42 -15.18
CA VAL A 127 -7.63 -7.16 -14.60
C VAL A 127 -9.00 -6.83 -15.18
N ASN A 128 -9.98 -6.64 -14.31
CA ASN A 128 -11.33 -6.23 -14.70
C ASN A 128 -11.37 -4.75 -15.08
N ASN A 129 -12.32 -4.37 -15.94
CA ASN A 129 -12.54 -2.99 -16.38
C ASN A 129 -11.21 -2.30 -16.75
N ALA A 130 -10.50 -2.87 -17.75
CA ALA A 130 -9.14 -2.49 -18.10
C ALA A 130 -8.97 -0.97 -18.29
N ASP A 131 -9.86 -0.32 -19.08
CA ASP A 131 -9.79 1.12 -19.38
C ASP A 131 -9.94 2.00 -18.13
N ALA A 132 -10.63 1.51 -17.11
CA ALA A 132 -10.85 2.23 -15.85
C ALA A 132 -9.80 1.94 -14.76
N ASN A 133 -9.06 0.82 -14.88
CA ASN A 133 -8.10 0.38 -13.87
C ASN A 133 -6.64 0.47 -14.29
N LEU A 134 -6.32 0.35 -15.57
CA LEU A 134 -4.94 0.34 -16.05
C LEU A 134 -4.45 1.72 -16.49
N VAL A 135 -3.14 1.91 -16.49
CA VAL A 135 -2.48 3.09 -17.06
C VAL A 135 -1.25 2.66 -17.83
N LEU A 136 -1.09 3.18 -19.05
CA LEU A 136 0.16 3.00 -19.80
C LEU A 136 1.34 3.51 -18.98
N LEU A 137 2.45 2.76 -18.97
CA LEU A 137 3.69 3.23 -18.35
C LEU A 137 4.16 4.50 -19.09
N PRO A 138 4.22 5.66 -18.43
CA PRO A 138 4.60 6.88 -19.12
C PRO A 138 6.07 6.89 -19.50
N GLU A 139 6.39 7.47 -20.66
CA GLU A 139 7.77 7.72 -21.05
C GLU A 139 8.51 8.53 -19.98
N GLY A 140 9.73 8.12 -19.66
CA GLY A 140 10.57 8.75 -18.63
C GLY A 140 10.31 8.26 -17.20
N VAL A 141 9.31 7.38 -16.98
CA VAL A 141 9.09 6.71 -15.69
C VAL A 141 9.69 5.30 -15.74
N SER A 142 10.59 5.00 -14.81
CA SER A 142 11.18 3.66 -14.74
C SER A 142 10.16 2.63 -14.22
N VAL A 143 10.35 1.36 -14.60
CA VAL A 143 9.55 0.24 -14.07
C VAL A 143 9.61 0.17 -12.54
N ASP A 144 10.78 0.39 -11.96
CA ASP A 144 11.00 0.41 -10.52
C ASP A 144 10.16 1.48 -9.81
N ALA A 145 10.16 2.69 -10.34
CA ALA A 145 9.35 3.78 -9.78
C ALA A 145 7.85 3.51 -9.96
N ALA A 146 7.46 2.96 -11.11
CA ALA A 146 6.06 2.66 -11.42
C ALA A 146 5.51 1.54 -10.53
N VAL A 147 6.27 0.47 -10.27
CA VAL A 147 5.80 -0.61 -9.39
C VAL A 147 5.60 -0.12 -7.96
N MET A 148 6.39 0.84 -7.47
CA MET A 148 6.20 1.43 -6.14
C MET A 148 4.99 2.38 -6.08
N ALA A 149 4.52 2.88 -7.22
CA ALA A 149 3.30 3.70 -7.27
C ALA A 149 2.03 2.88 -7.08
N THR A 150 2.05 1.58 -7.40
CA THR A 150 0.87 0.71 -7.44
C THR A 150 0.22 0.50 -6.09
N ASP A 151 1.02 0.40 -5.02
CA ASP A 151 0.56 0.25 -3.64
C ASP A 151 1.27 1.25 -2.70
N MET A 152 2.58 1.11 -2.47
CA MET A 152 3.29 1.82 -1.40
C MET A 152 3.04 3.34 -1.42
N MET A 153 3.21 3.96 -2.58
CA MET A 153 2.98 5.39 -2.76
C MET A 153 1.49 5.73 -2.67
N SER A 154 0.63 4.96 -3.33
CA SER A 154 -0.82 5.19 -3.34
C SER A 154 -1.40 5.09 -1.94
N THR A 155 -1.02 4.06 -1.18
CA THR A 155 -1.48 3.82 0.19
C THR A 155 -0.93 4.87 1.17
N GLY A 156 0.37 5.16 1.11
CA GLY A 156 0.98 6.15 2.00
C GLY A 156 0.40 7.54 1.81
N PHE A 157 0.22 7.96 0.56
CA PHE A 157 -0.41 9.26 0.24
C PHE A 157 -1.88 9.31 0.67
N TYR A 158 -2.60 8.18 0.54
CA TYR A 158 -3.98 8.11 0.98
C TYR A 158 -4.11 8.27 2.50
N GLY A 159 -3.20 7.72 3.27
CA GLY A 159 -3.14 7.96 4.73
C GLY A 159 -3.05 9.45 5.06
N VAL A 160 -2.21 10.19 4.35
CA VAL A 160 -2.05 11.63 4.51
C VAL A 160 -3.30 12.42 4.05
N GLU A 161 -3.95 11.96 2.99
CA GLU A 161 -5.22 12.51 2.52
C GLU A 161 -6.35 12.31 3.55
N MET A 162 -6.43 11.11 4.15
CA MET A 162 -7.40 10.81 5.21
C MET A 162 -7.12 11.58 6.50
N ALA A 163 -5.84 11.81 6.82
CA ALA A 163 -5.43 12.63 7.96
C ALA A 163 -5.76 14.12 7.77
N ASP A 164 -6.19 14.49 6.57
CA ASP A 164 -6.54 15.85 6.16
C ASP A 164 -5.43 16.89 6.42
N VAL A 165 -4.19 16.50 6.15
CA VAL A 165 -3.00 17.35 6.36
C VAL A 165 -3.15 18.67 5.61
N GLN A 166 -3.06 19.79 6.34
CA GLN A 166 -3.10 21.13 5.83
C GLN A 166 -1.70 21.76 5.76
N LEU A 167 -1.58 22.88 5.08
CA LEU A 167 -0.34 23.65 5.02
C LEU A 167 0.08 24.11 6.41
N GLY A 168 1.30 23.73 6.80
CA GLY A 168 1.90 24.12 8.09
C GLY A 168 1.60 23.16 9.25
N ASP A 169 0.78 22.13 9.06
CA ASP A 169 0.44 21.17 10.12
C ASP A 169 1.66 20.40 10.63
N THR A 170 1.59 20.00 11.90
CA THR A 170 2.46 18.97 12.49
C THR A 170 1.79 17.61 12.39
N ILE A 171 2.42 16.67 11.69
CA ILE A 171 1.95 15.30 11.51
C ILE A 171 2.91 14.28 12.14
N VAL A 172 2.34 13.25 12.78
CA VAL A 172 3.08 12.07 13.24
C VAL A 172 2.80 10.88 12.33
N VAL A 173 3.86 10.19 11.86
CA VAL A 173 3.74 8.95 11.09
C VAL A 173 4.23 7.77 11.92
N PHE A 174 3.31 6.92 12.35
CA PHE A 174 3.62 5.68 13.07
C PHE A 174 4.07 4.59 12.11
N GLY A 175 5.33 4.17 12.25
CA GLY A 175 5.95 3.14 11.40
C GLY A 175 6.49 3.70 10.07
N ILE A 176 7.80 3.63 9.90
CA ILE A 176 8.51 4.03 8.66
C ILE A 176 8.98 2.82 7.84
N GLY A 177 8.08 1.85 7.66
CA GLY A 177 8.18 0.87 6.58
C GLY A 177 7.90 1.52 5.22
N PRO A 178 7.83 0.74 4.12
CA PRO A 178 7.63 1.31 2.77
C PRO A 178 6.42 2.25 2.66
N VAL A 179 5.27 1.85 3.21
CA VAL A 179 4.05 2.68 3.22
C VAL A 179 4.23 3.94 4.05
N GLY A 180 4.82 3.83 5.25
CA GLY A 180 5.06 5.00 6.11
C GLY A 180 6.08 5.98 5.54
N LEU A 181 7.12 5.49 4.85
CA LEU A 181 8.06 6.33 4.10
C LEU A 181 7.34 7.13 3.01
N MET A 182 6.37 6.52 2.33
CA MET A 182 5.53 7.23 1.36
C MET A 182 4.54 8.18 2.03
N ALA A 183 4.05 7.88 3.24
CA ALA A 183 3.24 8.83 4.02
C ALA A 183 4.06 10.07 4.40
N VAL A 184 5.32 9.91 4.83
CA VAL A 184 6.26 11.03 5.07
C VAL A 184 6.43 11.89 3.83
N ALA A 185 6.68 11.27 2.67
CA ALA A 185 6.82 12.00 1.39
C ALA A 185 5.51 12.70 0.98
N GLY A 186 4.37 12.05 1.17
CA GLY A 186 3.05 12.61 0.91
C GLY A 186 2.75 13.83 1.79
N ALA A 187 3.09 13.76 3.08
CA ALA A 187 2.94 14.88 4.02
C ALA A 187 3.77 16.09 3.60
N LYS A 188 5.03 15.88 3.21
CA LYS A 188 5.89 16.94 2.66
C LYS A 188 5.28 17.59 1.42
N LEU A 189 4.77 16.79 0.48
CA LEU A 189 4.18 17.30 -0.76
C LEU A 189 2.87 18.05 -0.50
N ARG A 190 2.14 17.73 0.57
CA ARG A 190 0.94 18.48 0.99
C ARG A 190 1.26 19.75 1.81
N GLY A 191 2.52 19.96 2.17
CA GLY A 191 2.94 21.18 2.84
C GLY A 191 2.91 21.11 4.36
N ALA A 192 3.00 19.91 4.96
CA ALA A 192 3.19 19.78 6.41
C ALA A 192 4.40 20.60 6.87
N GLY A 193 4.25 21.37 7.93
CA GLY A 193 5.29 22.21 8.53
C GLY A 193 6.29 21.39 9.34
N ARG A 194 5.81 20.35 10.00
CA ARG A 194 6.62 19.40 10.75
C ARG A 194 6.16 17.98 10.53
N ILE A 195 7.12 17.06 10.32
CA ILE A 195 6.85 15.65 10.07
C ILE A 195 7.66 14.80 11.04
N ILE A 196 7.00 14.26 12.07
CA ILE A 196 7.61 13.41 13.08
C ILE A 196 7.42 11.96 12.65
N ALA A 197 8.51 11.25 12.39
CA ALA A 197 8.48 9.88 11.87
C ALA A 197 8.96 8.88 12.94
N ILE A 198 8.14 7.86 13.23
CA ILE A 198 8.42 6.88 14.28
C ILE A 198 9.02 5.63 13.68
N GLY A 199 10.27 5.30 14.05
CA GLY A 199 10.94 4.09 13.62
C GLY A 199 12.41 4.05 13.99
N THR A 200 13.04 2.86 13.83
CA THR A 200 14.39 2.60 14.37
C THR A 200 15.36 1.97 13.39
N ARG A 201 14.90 1.44 12.24
CA ARG A 201 15.78 0.80 11.25
C ARG A 201 16.63 1.88 10.54
N PRO A 202 17.97 1.78 10.56
CA PRO A 202 18.85 2.88 10.09
C PRO A 202 18.58 3.33 8.65
N ASN A 203 18.41 2.40 7.71
CA ASN A 203 18.10 2.71 6.32
C ASN A 203 16.71 3.34 6.12
N CYS A 204 15.71 2.92 6.89
CA CYS A 204 14.40 3.56 6.88
C CYS A 204 14.46 4.97 7.48
N VAL A 205 15.22 5.17 8.55
CA VAL A 205 15.45 6.50 9.16
C VAL A 205 16.14 7.44 8.19
N ALA A 206 17.20 6.97 7.50
CA ALA A 206 17.89 7.77 6.49
C ALA A 206 16.95 8.20 5.37
N LEU A 207 16.14 7.26 4.86
CA LEU A 207 15.20 7.52 3.77
C LEU A 207 14.02 8.39 4.22
N ALA A 208 13.55 8.26 5.48
CA ALA A 208 12.52 9.14 6.03
C ALA A 208 12.97 10.60 6.06
N LYS A 209 14.22 10.87 6.47
CA LYS A 209 14.82 12.21 6.44
C LYS A 209 14.91 12.75 5.02
N GLU A 210 15.32 11.94 4.06
CA GLU A 210 15.38 12.31 2.66
C GLU A 210 14.00 12.65 2.09
N TYR A 211 12.98 11.88 2.45
CA TYR A 211 11.60 12.14 2.05
C TYR A 211 10.95 13.31 2.81
N GLY A 212 11.59 13.83 3.85
CA GLY A 212 11.18 15.08 4.47
C GLY A 212 10.77 15.00 5.92
N ALA A 213 11.03 13.90 6.62
CA ALA A 213 10.88 13.86 8.07
C ALA A 213 11.79 14.90 8.72
N THR A 214 11.19 15.77 9.54
CA THR A 214 11.92 16.79 10.31
C THR A 214 12.51 16.19 11.58
N ASP A 215 11.79 15.24 12.18
CA ASP A 215 12.17 14.59 13.43
C ASP A 215 12.00 13.06 13.32
N ILE A 216 12.85 12.35 14.04
CA ILE A 216 12.75 10.89 14.16
C ILE A 216 12.58 10.56 15.64
N VAL A 217 11.54 9.79 15.95
CA VAL A 217 11.28 9.27 17.29
C VAL A 217 11.49 7.75 17.30
N SER A 218 12.22 7.28 18.31
CA SER A 218 12.53 5.86 18.49
C SER A 218 11.68 5.26 19.59
N TYR A 219 10.92 4.21 19.28
CA TYR A 219 10.17 3.45 20.29
C TYR A 219 11.06 2.66 21.26
N LYS A 220 12.39 2.71 21.07
CA LYS A 220 13.38 2.09 21.98
C LYS A 220 13.87 3.03 23.05
N ASP A 221 13.65 4.34 22.87
CA ASP A 221 14.23 5.38 23.71
C ASP A 221 13.26 5.89 24.80
N GLY A 222 12.18 5.16 25.05
CA GLY A 222 11.20 5.46 26.10
C GLY A 222 9.76 5.55 25.56
N ASP A 223 8.88 6.15 26.35
CA ASP A 223 7.47 6.33 26.00
C ASP A 223 7.31 7.24 24.78
N LEU A 224 6.61 6.76 23.76
CA LEU A 224 6.42 7.50 22.50
C LEU A 224 5.60 8.77 22.68
N VAL A 225 4.57 8.72 23.51
CA VAL A 225 3.68 9.86 23.75
C VAL A 225 4.45 10.98 24.43
N GLU A 226 5.22 10.66 25.48
CA GLU A 226 6.07 11.63 26.20
C GLU A 226 7.10 12.26 25.26
N GLN A 227 7.78 11.45 24.44
CA GLN A 227 8.77 11.96 23.47
C GLN A 227 8.14 12.94 22.48
N ILE A 228 6.97 12.60 21.89
CA ILE A 228 6.31 13.44 20.88
C ILE A 228 5.78 14.74 21.53
N LEU A 229 5.12 14.66 22.67
CA LEU A 229 4.62 15.83 23.37
C LEU A 229 5.74 16.78 23.82
N ALA A 230 6.88 16.23 24.23
CA ALA A 230 8.05 17.03 24.59
C ALA A 230 8.68 17.74 23.36
N LEU A 231 8.74 17.07 22.20
CA LEU A 231 9.26 17.66 20.98
C LEU A 231 8.41 18.82 20.46
N GLU A 232 7.09 18.72 20.56
CA GLU A 232 6.15 19.71 20.03
C GLU A 232 5.83 20.80 21.05
N GLY A 233 6.01 20.50 22.35
CA GLY A 233 5.53 21.34 23.44
C GLY A 233 4.00 21.26 23.62
N GLY A 234 3.37 20.24 23.04
CA GLY A 234 1.92 20.01 23.10
C GLY A 234 1.47 18.91 22.12
N LYS A 235 0.18 18.92 21.81
CA LYS A 235 -0.43 17.96 20.90
C LYS A 235 -0.30 18.38 19.43
N VAL A 236 -0.23 17.40 18.52
CA VAL A 236 -0.06 17.56 17.09
C VAL A 236 -1.40 17.69 16.34
N ASP A 237 -1.37 18.13 15.08
CA ASP A 237 -2.57 18.33 14.26
C ASP A 237 -3.20 17.01 13.83
N CYS A 238 -2.39 16.06 13.38
CA CYS A 238 -2.86 14.78 12.89
C CYS A 238 -1.82 13.66 13.01
N ALA A 239 -2.29 12.43 12.85
CA ALA A 239 -1.44 11.25 12.87
C ALA A 239 -1.85 10.26 11.76
N VAL A 240 -0.85 9.58 11.17
CA VAL A 240 -1.04 8.46 10.26
C VAL A 240 -0.42 7.20 10.86
N ILE A 241 -1.22 6.14 10.99
CA ILE A 241 -0.77 4.82 11.43
C ILE A 241 -0.50 3.98 10.18
N ALA A 242 0.78 3.82 9.84
CA ALA A 242 1.26 3.04 8.70
C ALA A 242 2.05 1.79 9.12
N GLY A 243 2.01 1.47 10.40
CA GLY A 243 2.66 0.33 11.03
C GLY A 243 2.57 0.40 12.54
N GLY A 244 3.03 -0.64 13.21
CA GLY A 244 2.89 -0.79 14.65
C GLY A 244 1.90 -1.88 15.01
N ASN A 245 1.26 -1.75 16.15
CA ASN A 245 0.27 -2.71 16.68
C ASN A 245 -0.96 -1.96 17.21
N ALA A 246 -1.89 -2.65 17.86
CA ALA A 246 -3.11 -2.05 18.41
C ALA A 246 -2.85 -0.87 19.39
N ALA A 247 -1.71 -0.83 20.08
CA ALA A 247 -1.34 0.28 20.95
C ALA A 247 -1.10 1.60 20.20
N SER A 248 -0.71 1.53 18.92
CA SER A 248 -0.46 2.72 18.10
C SER A 248 -1.71 3.61 17.94
N MET A 249 -2.91 3.02 17.95
CA MET A 249 -4.16 3.77 17.92
C MET A 249 -4.33 4.60 19.20
N ASN A 250 -4.09 4.00 20.36
CA ASN A 250 -4.19 4.70 21.63
C ASN A 250 -3.14 5.81 21.76
N GLN A 251 -1.91 5.54 21.35
CA GLN A 251 -0.84 6.53 21.34
C GLN A 251 -1.16 7.70 20.41
N ALA A 252 -1.73 7.42 19.22
CA ALA A 252 -2.15 8.46 18.29
C ALA A 252 -3.24 9.37 18.88
N LEU A 253 -4.22 8.81 19.60
CA LEU A 253 -5.27 9.60 20.28
C LEU A 253 -4.73 10.47 21.42
N GLN A 254 -3.70 10.01 22.12
CA GLN A 254 -3.08 10.79 23.21
C GLN A 254 -2.31 12.01 22.71
N ILE A 255 -1.74 11.94 21.51
CA ILE A 255 -0.90 13.01 20.96
C ILE A 255 -1.65 13.97 20.03
N VAL A 256 -2.80 13.58 19.47
CA VAL A 256 -3.57 14.43 18.55
C VAL A 256 -4.45 15.41 19.35
N LYS A 257 -4.44 16.68 18.95
CA LYS A 257 -5.25 17.74 19.55
C LYS A 257 -6.76 17.54 19.30
N ASN A 258 -7.61 18.24 20.05
CA ASN A 258 -9.04 18.31 19.76
C ASN A 258 -9.24 18.82 18.32
N ASN A 259 -10.25 18.32 17.63
CA ASN A 259 -10.53 18.53 16.21
C ASN A 259 -9.47 17.95 15.25
N GLY A 260 -8.47 17.23 15.74
CA GLY A 260 -7.46 16.59 14.91
C GLY A 260 -7.93 15.29 14.29
N THR A 261 -7.09 14.68 13.45
CA THR A 261 -7.44 13.44 12.75
C THR A 261 -6.40 12.35 12.96
N VAL A 262 -6.86 11.13 13.24
CA VAL A 262 -6.06 9.90 13.23
C VAL A 262 -6.49 9.08 12.03
N ALA A 263 -5.57 8.86 11.07
CA ALA A 263 -5.80 8.06 9.89
C ALA A 263 -5.05 6.72 9.98
N ASN A 264 -5.76 5.61 9.79
CA ASN A 264 -5.17 4.27 9.77
C ASN A 264 -5.10 3.70 8.35
N ILE A 265 -3.91 3.29 7.93
CA ILE A 265 -3.62 2.53 6.72
C ILE A 265 -2.83 1.24 7.02
N ASN A 266 -2.69 0.91 8.31
CA ASN A 266 -2.10 -0.35 8.74
C ASN A 266 -3.12 -1.48 8.68
N PHE A 267 -2.69 -2.66 8.27
CA PHE A 267 -3.48 -3.88 8.32
C PHE A 267 -3.33 -4.50 9.72
N TYR A 268 -4.45 -4.88 10.33
CA TYR A 268 -4.50 -5.58 11.62
C TYR A 268 -5.07 -6.97 11.44
N ASP A 269 -4.62 -7.91 12.24
CA ASP A 269 -5.19 -9.25 12.26
C ASP A 269 -6.63 -9.23 12.79
N ALA A 270 -7.46 -10.14 12.28
CA ALA A 270 -8.89 -10.19 12.63
C ALA A 270 -9.17 -10.40 14.14
N SER A 271 -8.18 -10.88 14.89
CA SER A 271 -8.27 -11.07 16.35
C SER A 271 -7.91 -9.82 17.15
N GLU A 272 -7.35 -8.78 16.52
CA GLU A 272 -6.94 -7.57 17.24
C GLU A 272 -8.13 -6.68 17.59
N THR A 273 -8.04 -6.06 18.74
CA THR A 273 -9.04 -5.08 19.23
C THR A 273 -8.34 -3.81 19.70
N PHE A 274 -9.02 -2.67 19.57
CA PHE A 274 -8.56 -1.39 20.11
C PHE A 274 -9.32 -1.03 21.38
N ASN A 275 -8.58 -0.77 22.44
CA ASN A 275 -9.13 -0.14 23.63
C ASN A 275 -8.88 1.37 23.52
N ILE A 276 -9.93 2.15 23.31
CA ILE A 276 -9.83 3.61 23.22
C ILE A 276 -10.06 4.19 24.62
N PRO A 277 -9.02 4.78 25.28
CA PRO A 277 -9.17 5.43 26.57
C PRO A 277 -10.09 6.65 26.40
N THR A 278 -11.21 6.67 27.12
CA THR A 278 -12.19 7.75 27.00
C THR A 278 -11.64 9.10 27.41
N TYR A 279 -10.72 9.13 28.40
CA TYR A 279 -10.07 10.37 28.84
C TYR A 279 -9.26 11.01 27.71
N ASP A 280 -8.43 10.23 27.02
CA ASP A 280 -7.57 10.73 25.93
C ASP A 280 -8.38 11.17 24.71
N TRP A 281 -9.55 10.57 24.52
CA TRP A 281 -10.53 10.96 23.51
C TRP A 281 -11.49 12.08 24.01
N GLY A 282 -11.09 12.82 25.05
CA GLY A 282 -11.90 13.90 25.63
C GLY A 282 -13.29 13.45 26.06
N PHE A 283 -13.39 12.28 26.73
CA PHE A 283 -14.66 11.64 27.13
C PHE A 283 -15.59 11.33 25.91
N GLY A 284 -15.05 11.19 24.70
CA GLY A 284 -15.80 11.04 23.47
C GLY A 284 -16.32 12.35 22.87
N MET A 285 -15.86 13.50 23.33
CA MET A 285 -16.37 14.84 22.96
C MET A 285 -15.27 15.77 22.44
N SER A 286 -14.12 15.23 22.01
CA SER A 286 -12.97 16.03 21.56
C SER A 286 -13.02 16.42 20.08
N ASP A 287 -14.05 16.04 19.34
CA ASP A 287 -14.16 16.18 17.90
C ASP A 287 -12.99 15.55 17.11
N ILE A 288 -12.21 14.64 17.72
CA ILE A 288 -11.19 13.88 17.04
C ILE A 288 -11.85 12.93 16.03
N THR A 289 -11.41 13.02 14.78
CA THR A 289 -11.84 12.12 13.72
C THR A 289 -10.90 10.92 13.63
N ILE A 290 -11.46 9.70 13.67
CA ILE A 290 -10.74 8.46 13.40
C ILE A 290 -11.18 7.94 12.02
N ARG A 291 -10.25 7.78 11.11
CA ARG A 291 -10.51 7.26 9.76
C ARG A 291 -9.65 6.04 9.49
N GLY A 292 -10.25 4.98 8.98
CA GLY A 292 -9.54 3.83 8.41
C GLY A 292 -9.83 3.74 6.92
N GLY A 293 -8.84 3.39 6.11
CA GLY A 293 -9.04 3.27 4.68
C GLY A 293 -8.08 2.32 4.00
N PHE A 294 -8.52 1.80 2.86
CA PHE A 294 -7.78 0.90 2.00
C PHE A 294 -7.24 1.64 0.78
N CYS A 295 -6.14 1.17 0.19
CA CYS A 295 -5.48 1.79 -0.96
C CYS A 295 -6.46 2.11 -2.10
N PRO A 296 -6.60 3.36 -2.52
CA PRO A 296 -7.45 3.71 -3.64
C PRO A 296 -6.93 3.09 -4.93
N GLY A 297 -7.85 2.49 -5.71
CA GLY A 297 -7.54 1.93 -7.01
C GLY A 297 -7.94 2.83 -8.18
N GLY A 298 -7.83 2.25 -9.37
CA GLY A 298 -8.28 2.86 -10.62
C GLY A 298 -7.26 3.73 -11.33
N ALA A 299 -7.49 3.90 -12.63
CA ALA A 299 -6.59 4.60 -13.54
C ALA A 299 -6.33 6.06 -13.13
N LEU A 300 -7.35 6.78 -12.64
CA LEU A 300 -7.19 8.18 -12.27
C LEU A 300 -6.22 8.37 -11.09
N ARG A 301 -6.29 7.50 -10.09
CA ARG A 301 -5.33 7.50 -8.97
C ARG A 301 -3.93 7.24 -9.48
N MET A 302 -3.75 6.24 -10.31
CA MET A 302 -2.45 5.86 -10.87
C MET A 302 -1.85 6.98 -11.73
N LYS A 303 -2.65 7.61 -12.60
CA LYS A 303 -2.21 8.75 -13.40
C LYS A 303 -1.65 9.89 -12.53
N LYS A 304 -2.28 10.20 -11.39
CA LYS A 304 -1.78 11.22 -10.45
C LYS A 304 -0.45 10.83 -9.82
N MET A 305 -0.29 9.57 -9.38
CA MET A 305 0.96 9.07 -8.80
C MET A 305 2.10 9.11 -9.82
N LEU A 306 1.87 8.58 -11.01
CA LEU A 306 2.86 8.58 -12.09
C LEU A 306 3.24 9.98 -12.58
N ASN A 307 2.29 10.94 -12.55
CA ASN A 307 2.59 12.32 -12.88
C ASN A 307 3.55 12.98 -11.87
N LEU A 308 3.42 12.68 -10.58
CA LEU A 308 4.38 13.17 -9.57
C LEU A 308 5.79 12.59 -9.80
N ILE A 309 5.88 11.31 -10.15
CA ILE A 309 7.15 10.64 -10.47
C ILE A 309 7.75 11.26 -11.73
N LYS A 310 6.99 11.33 -12.83
CA LYS A 310 7.43 11.87 -14.12
C LYS A 310 7.99 13.28 -14.02
N ASN A 311 7.42 14.10 -13.14
CA ASN A 311 7.86 15.49 -12.91
C ASN A 311 8.91 15.62 -11.79
N GLY A 312 9.54 14.53 -11.36
CA GLY A 312 10.63 14.53 -10.37
C GLY A 312 10.22 15.00 -8.97
N ARG A 313 8.91 14.95 -8.64
CA ARG A 313 8.43 15.38 -7.32
C ARG A 313 8.71 14.35 -6.24
N ILE A 314 8.89 13.09 -6.62
CA ILE A 314 9.22 11.96 -5.75
C ILE A 314 9.95 10.90 -6.54
N ALA A 315 10.85 10.16 -5.87
CA ALA A 315 11.61 9.00 -6.36
C ALA A 315 11.29 7.77 -5.51
N PRO A 316 10.14 7.10 -5.71
CA PRO A 316 9.69 6.00 -4.85
C PRO A 316 10.50 4.72 -5.06
N GLU A 317 11.24 4.59 -6.16
CA GLU A 317 12.18 3.49 -6.43
C GLU A 317 13.29 3.36 -5.38
N LYS A 318 13.57 4.40 -4.60
CA LYS A 318 14.51 4.36 -3.46
C LYS A 318 14.06 3.42 -2.34
N LEU A 319 12.81 3.00 -2.33
CA LEU A 319 12.34 1.94 -1.45
C LEU A 319 12.94 0.57 -1.80
N LEU A 320 13.30 0.34 -3.08
CA LEU A 320 13.75 -0.94 -3.59
C LEU A 320 15.23 -1.15 -3.26
N ASN A 321 15.52 -1.96 -2.26
CA ASN A 321 16.88 -2.24 -1.84
C ASN A 321 17.32 -3.70 -2.04
N TYR A 322 16.40 -4.57 -2.48
CA TYR A 322 16.69 -5.95 -2.92
C TYR A 322 16.07 -6.20 -4.29
N LYS A 323 16.89 -6.59 -5.27
CA LYS A 323 16.47 -6.83 -6.64
C LYS A 323 16.79 -8.27 -7.06
N PHE A 324 15.81 -8.93 -7.63
CA PHE A 324 15.90 -10.28 -8.15
C PHE A 324 15.59 -10.29 -9.66
N GLU A 325 16.18 -11.23 -10.39
CA GLU A 325 15.96 -11.39 -11.82
C GLU A 325 15.42 -12.81 -12.13
N GLY A 326 14.29 -12.88 -12.82
CA GLY A 326 13.63 -14.12 -13.26
C GLY A 326 12.41 -14.52 -12.45
N PHE A 327 11.42 -15.09 -13.13
CA PHE A 327 10.11 -15.44 -12.56
C PHE A 327 10.20 -16.37 -11.35
N ASP A 328 11.07 -17.39 -11.40
CA ASP A 328 11.24 -18.31 -10.27
C ASP A 328 11.78 -17.66 -8.99
N LYS A 329 12.35 -16.44 -9.10
CA LYS A 329 12.87 -15.67 -7.97
C LYS A 329 11.77 -15.00 -7.12
N ILE A 330 10.52 -15.04 -7.55
CA ILE A 330 9.37 -14.64 -6.72
C ILE A 330 9.39 -15.40 -5.39
N LYS A 331 9.69 -16.70 -5.41
CA LYS A 331 9.83 -17.50 -4.19
C LYS A 331 10.89 -16.94 -3.24
N ASP A 332 12.09 -16.64 -3.77
CA ASP A 332 13.21 -16.15 -2.94
C ASP A 332 12.90 -14.78 -2.34
N ALA A 333 12.31 -13.89 -3.15
CA ALA A 333 11.88 -12.56 -2.71
C ALA A 333 10.73 -12.62 -1.68
N PHE A 334 9.81 -13.59 -1.81
CA PHE A 334 8.74 -13.83 -0.85
C PHE A 334 9.30 -14.30 0.50
N ILE A 335 10.21 -15.27 0.49
CA ILE A 335 10.87 -15.77 1.72
C ILE A 335 11.65 -14.62 2.39
N LEU A 336 12.39 -13.82 1.62
CA LEU A 336 13.09 -12.64 2.14
C LEU A 336 12.13 -11.65 2.84
N MET A 337 10.94 -11.42 2.25
CA MET A 337 9.94 -10.54 2.85
C MET A 337 9.34 -11.14 4.13
N ASP A 338 9.18 -12.45 4.20
CA ASP A 338 8.67 -13.14 5.39
C ASP A 338 9.69 -13.12 6.53
N GLU A 339 10.96 -13.39 6.25
CA GLU A 339 12.07 -13.36 7.22
C GLU A 339 12.38 -11.94 7.71
N LYS A 340 12.13 -10.92 6.91
CA LYS A 340 12.26 -9.49 7.23
C LYS A 340 13.59 -9.09 7.87
N PRO A 341 14.73 -9.28 7.20
CA PRO A 341 16.02 -8.83 7.75
C PRO A 341 16.01 -7.32 8.03
N LYS A 342 16.83 -6.89 9.00
CA LYS A 342 16.78 -5.52 9.55
C LYS A 342 17.03 -4.43 8.51
N ASP A 343 17.77 -4.73 7.46
CA ASP A 343 18.10 -3.81 6.37
C ASP A 343 17.10 -3.82 5.21
N LEU A 344 16.15 -4.78 5.19
CA LEU A 344 15.13 -4.85 4.15
C LEU A 344 14.18 -3.66 4.23
N ILE A 345 14.02 -2.96 3.12
CA ILE A 345 12.92 -2.01 2.91
C ILE A 345 11.87 -2.68 2.01
N LYS A 346 12.21 -2.94 0.73
CA LYS A 346 11.27 -3.55 -0.22
C LYS A 346 12.02 -4.37 -1.27
N PRO A 347 11.63 -5.64 -1.55
CA PRO A 347 12.17 -6.42 -2.65
C PRO A 347 11.35 -6.23 -3.91
N VAL A 348 12.02 -6.35 -5.08
CA VAL A 348 11.41 -6.40 -6.41
C VAL A 348 12.01 -7.55 -7.21
N VAL A 349 11.18 -8.17 -8.04
CA VAL A 349 11.59 -9.20 -9.00
C VAL A 349 11.32 -8.70 -10.41
N HIS A 350 12.36 -8.56 -11.21
CA HIS A 350 12.27 -8.27 -12.65
C HIS A 350 12.14 -9.57 -13.43
N ILE A 351 11.21 -9.61 -14.35
CA ILE A 351 10.88 -10.81 -15.12
C ILE A 351 11.10 -10.53 -16.60
N LYS A 352 11.91 -11.34 -17.22
CA LYS A 352 12.11 -11.40 -18.69
C LYS A 352 11.52 -12.71 -19.18
N TRP A 353 10.62 -12.63 -20.12
CA TRP A 353 9.94 -13.76 -20.73
C TRP A 353 10.61 -14.21 -22.03
#